data_7adfbcf588fd2827b58492afc8f0a393
#
_entry.id   7adfbcf588fd2827b58492afc8f0a393
#
_cell.length_a   1.000
_cell.length_b   1.000
_cell.length_c   1.000
_cell.angle_alpha   90.00
_cell.angle_beta   90.00
_cell.angle_gamma   90.00
#
_symmetry.space_group_name_H-M   'P 1'
#
loop_
_entity.id
_entity.type
_entity.pdbx_description
1 polymer ?
#
loop_
_entity_poly.entity_id
_entity_poly.type
_entity_poly.pdbx_seq_one_letter_code
_entity_poly.pdbx_strand_id
1 'polypeptide(L)'
;MRRSALWCIATILTVLLLFAVTLKVFALSPMQTTPLPPLNEIPYSDSELNMIANAVNGEVGGICGSVWITYADGSTVEADACLLHMIHARVVDNQVRHDMFPDTVRSCLSWYWTSAYTSTAWKTSAQWQHCRNDALMALYGFVDVPDGVVAATCDPYFADRYAGYRLWAKVRWDTGWVNGTFYYYQYGGN
;
A
#
# COMPACT_ATOMS: atom_id res chain seq x y z
N MET A 1 -29.56 -41.79 36.98
CA MET A 1 -29.91 -41.28 35.64
C MET A 1 -30.15 -39.76 35.51
N ARG A 2 -30.47 -38.96 36.55
CA ARG A 2 -30.72 -37.52 36.45
C ARG A 2 -29.45 -36.63 36.35
N ARG A 3 -28.30 -37.07 36.87
CA ARG A 3 -27.04 -36.28 36.86
C ARG A 3 -26.37 -36.24 35.50
N SER A 4 -26.44 -37.31 34.70
CA SER A 4 -25.85 -37.34 33.34
C SER A 4 -26.58 -36.44 32.34
N ALA A 5 -27.90 -36.34 32.46
CA ALA A 5 -28.67 -35.44 31.60
C ALA A 5 -28.37 -33.93 31.83
N LEU A 6 -28.14 -33.56 33.10
CA LEU A 6 -27.78 -32.19 33.46
C LEU A 6 -26.38 -31.81 32.92
N TRP A 7 -25.42 -32.72 32.92
CA TRP A 7 -24.11 -32.48 32.32
C TRP A 7 -24.14 -32.32 30.79
N CYS A 8 -24.96 -33.14 30.10
CA CYS A 8 -25.16 -33.01 28.67
C CYS A 8 -25.80 -31.66 28.29
N ILE A 9 -26.78 -31.21 29.03
CA ILE A 9 -27.46 -29.91 28.78
C ILE A 9 -26.48 -28.74 29.02
N ALA A 10 -25.69 -28.79 30.10
CA ALA A 10 -24.70 -27.76 30.39
C ALA A 10 -23.63 -27.66 29.28
N THR A 11 -23.14 -28.80 28.79
CA THR A 11 -22.16 -28.83 27.69
C THR A 11 -22.71 -28.28 26.39
N ILE A 12 -23.95 -28.63 26.04
CA ILE A 12 -24.62 -28.11 24.83
C ILE A 12 -24.85 -26.59 24.93
N LEU A 13 -25.26 -26.08 26.10
CA LEU A 13 -25.44 -24.65 26.32
C LEU A 13 -24.11 -23.89 26.22
N THR A 14 -23.02 -24.45 26.76
CA THR A 14 -21.68 -23.82 26.66
C THR A 14 -21.18 -23.77 25.22
N VAL A 15 -21.37 -24.84 24.45
CA VAL A 15 -21.01 -24.88 23.03
C VAL A 15 -21.83 -23.89 22.22
N LEU A 16 -23.14 -23.78 22.46
CA LEU A 16 -24.00 -22.80 21.80
C LEU A 16 -23.64 -21.36 22.16
N LEU A 17 -23.26 -21.10 23.42
CA LEU A 17 -22.81 -19.78 23.84
C LEU A 17 -21.46 -19.38 23.19
N LEU A 18 -20.52 -20.33 23.11
CA LEU A 18 -19.26 -20.15 22.39
C LEU A 18 -19.47 -19.89 20.91
N PHE A 19 -20.41 -20.62 20.26
CA PHE A 19 -20.78 -20.38 18.86
C PHE A 19 -21.43 -19.00 18.65
N ALA A 20 -22.30 -18.57 19.57
CA ALA A 20 -22.93 -17.27 19.50
C ALA A 20 -21.94 -16.09 19.69
N VAL A 21 -20.92 -16.29 20.53
CA VAL A 21 -19.85 -15.30 20.73
C VAL A 21 -18.91 -15.25 19.52
N THR A 22 -18.55 -16.40 18.95
CA THR A 22 -17.71 -16.45 17.73
C THR A 22 -18.44 -15.87 16.52
N LEU A 23 -19.75 -16.09 16.35
CA LEU A 23 -20.53 -15.47 15.30
C LEU A 23 -20.64 -13.93 15.43
N LYS A 24 -20.61 -13.39 16.65
CA LYS A 24 -20.56 -11.93 16.86
C LYS A 24 -19.17 -11.32 16.56
N VAL A 25 -18.11 -12.08 16.75
CA VAL A 25 -16.73 -11.62 16.43
C VAL A 25 -16.50 -11.66 14.91
N PHE A 26 -17.20 -12.52 14.17
CA PHE A 26 -17.19 -12.56 12.71
C PHE A 26 -18.34 -11.76 12.06
N ALA A 27 -19.16 -11.04 12.82
CA ALA A 27 -19.91 -9.94 12.25
C ALA A 27 -18.89 -8.87 11.86
N LEU A 28 -18.33 -9.03 10.65
CA LEU A 28 -17.58 -8.02 9.95
C LEU A 28 -18.31 -6.70 10.20
N SER A 29 -17.64 -5.75 10.86
CA SER A 29 -18.10 -4.37 10.86
C SER A 29 -18.49 -4.08 9.42
N PRO A 30 -19.69 -3.55 9.14
CA PRO A 30 -20.06 -3.25 7.78
C PRO A 30 -18.90 -2.45 7.22
N MET A 31 -18.26 -3.02 6.20
CA MET A 31 -17.23 -2.34 5.45
C MET A 31 -17.86 -1.02 5.07
N GLN A 32 -17.41 0.08 5.66
CA GLN A 32 -17.87 1.40 5.25
C GLN A 32 -17.45 1.49 3.79
N THR A 33 -18.40 1.19 2.90
CA THR A 33 -18.26 1.46 1.49
C THR A 33 -18.33 2.98 1.36
N THR A 34 -17.21 3.64 1.63
CA THR A 34 -17.05 5.01 1.16
C THR A 34 -17.28 4.92 -0.34
N PRO A 35 -18.28 5.62 -0.90
CA PRO A 35 -18.48 5.61 -2.33
C PRO A 35 -17.15 5.98 -3.00
N LEU A 36 -16.71 5.20 -3.98
CA LEU A 36 -15.55 5.56 -4.79
C LEU A 36 -15.81 6.94 -5.36
N PRO A 37 -14.89 7.90 -5.21
CA PRO A 37 -15.00 9.18 -5.89
C PRO A 37 -15.18 8.93 -7.39
N PRO A 38 -15.94 9.74 -8.10
CA PRO A 38 -16.11 9.62 -9.53
C PRO A 38 -14.74 9.63 -10.24
N LEU A 39 -14.58 8.84 -11.30
CA LEU A 39 -13.33 8.74 -12.09
C LEU A 39 -12.81 10.09 -12.58
N ASN A 40 -13.71 11.05 -12.78
CA ASN A 40 -13.38 12.41 -13.22
C ASN A 40 -12.80 13.31 -12.10
N GLU A 41 -12.75 12.86 -10.87
CA GLU A 41 -12.11 13.58 -9.75
C GLU A 41 -10.62 13.25 -9.61
N ILE A 42 -10.11 12.26 -10.35
CA ILE A 42 -8.66 12.01 -10.40
C ILE A 42 -8.01 13.12 -11.22
N PRO A 43 -7.00 13.85 -10.65
CA PRO A 43 -6.40 15.01 -11.29
C PRO A 43 -5.47 14.65 -12.46
N TYR A 44 -5.42 13.38 -12.86
CA TYR A 44 -4.51 12.86 -13.87
C TYR A 44 -5.26 12.35 -15.09
N SER A 45 -4.71 12.65 -16.26
CA SER A 45 -5.13 12.03 -17.53
C SER A 45 -4.80 10.53 -17.54
N ASP A 46 -5.46 9.78 -18.41
CA ASP A 46 -5.18 8.35 -18.61
C ASP A 46 -3.70 8.09 -18.98
N SER A 47 -3.08 9.02 -19.74
CA SER A 47 -1.66 8.97 -20.08
C SER A 47 -0.77 9.10 -18.83
N GLU A 48 -1.08 10.01 -17.93
CA GLU A 48 -0.33 10.22 -16.69
C GLU A 48 -0.51 9.05 -15.71
N LEU A 49 -1.74 8.53 -15.59
CA LEU A 49 -1.99 7.31 -14.82
C LEU A 49 -1.17 6.12 -15.36
N ASN A 50 -1.05 6.00 -16.68
CA ASN A 50 -0.20 4.98 -17.29
C ASN A 50 1.29 5.19 -16.98
N MET A 51 1.77 6.44 -16.89
CA MET A 51 3.14 6.72 -16.47
C MET A 51 3.38 6.34 -15.00
N ILE A 52 2.44 6.67 -14.11
CA ILE A 52 2.51 6.25 -12.70
C ILE A 52 2.52 4.72 -12.61
N ALA A 53 1.64 4.04 -13.33
CA ALA A 53 1.59 2.58 -13.38
C ALA A 53 2.89 1.96 -13.90
N ASN A 54 3.54 2.59 -14.89
CA ASN A 54 4.85 2.14 -15.39
C ASN A 54 5.94 2.27 -14.32
N ALA A 55 5.95 3.35 -13.55
CA ALA A 55 6.90 3.53 -12.46
C ALA A 55 6.67 2.47 -11.37
N VAL A 56 5.44 2.28 -10.92
CA VAL A 56 5.09 1.24 -9.94
C VAL A 56 5.50 -0.14 -10.45
N ASN A 57 5.16 -0.49 -11.69
CA ASN A 57 5.51 -1.78 -12.27
C ASN A 57 7.02 -1.98 -12.41
N GLY A 58 7.76 -0.92 -12.74
CA GLY A 58 9.22 -0.97 -12.88
C GLY A 58 9.95 -1.16 -11.55
N GLU A 59 9.46 -0.52 -10.49
CA GLU A 59 10.12 -0.55 -9.18
C GLU A 59 9.68 -1.76 -8.33
N VAL A 60 8.39 -2.07 -8.31
CA VAL A 60 7.82 -3.04 -7.37
C VAL A 60 6.87 -4.06 -8.00
N GLY A 61 6.55 -3.96 -9.28
CA GLY A 61 5.53 -4.79 -9.92
C GLY A 61 5.83 -6.29 -9.93
N GLY A 62 7.09 -6.69 -9.77
CA GLY A 62 7.49 -8.10 -9.63
C GLY A 62 7.32 -8.65 -8.21
N ILE A 63 7.00 -7.81 -7.24
CA ILE A 63 6.78 -8.23 -5.85
C ILE A 63 5.33 -8.71 -5.71
N CYS A 64 5.15 -9.90 -5.19
CA CYS A 64 3.84 -10.51 -4.96
C CYS A 64 3.83 -11.26 -3.61
N GLY A 65 2.63 -11.52 -3.09
CA GLY A 65 2.45 -12.16 -1.78
C GLY A 65 2.52 -11.19 -0.62
N SER A 66 2.95 -11.65 0.56
CA SER A 66 2.99 -10.83 1.77
C SER A 66 4.17 -9.88 1.79
N VAL A 67 3.93 -8.69 2.30
CA VAL A 67 4.92 -7.68 2.65
C VAL A 67 4.76 -7.27 4.12
N TRP A 68 5.83 -6.82 4.76
CA TRP A 68 5.81 -6.35 6.16
C TRP A 68 6.15 -4.88 6.20
N ILE A 69 5.19 -4.06 6.64
CA ILE A 69 5.33 -2.62 6.77
C ILE A 69 5.66 -2.32 8.23
N THR A 70 6.82 -1.74 8.49
CA THR A 70 7.20 -1.24 9.81
C THR A 70 7.24 0.29 9.77
N TYR A 71 6.39 0.93 10.54
CA TYR A 71 6.33 2.38 10.66
C TYR A 71 7.42 2.93 11.59
N ALA A 72 7.62 4.24 11.56
CA ALA A 72 8.64 4.92 12.38
C ALA A 72 8.42 4.76 13.90
N ASP A 73 7.18 4.54 14.34
CA ASP A 73 6.84 4.25 15.74
C ASP A 73 7.15 2.81 16.17
N GLY A 74 7.65 1.98 15.25
CA GLY A 74 8.00 0.58 15.47
C GLY A 74 6.83 -0.39 15.28
N SER A 75 5.61 0.07 15.04
CA SER A 75 4.48 -0.81 14.72
C SER A 75 4.73 -1.52 13.39
N THR A 76 4.30 -2.78 13.29
CA THR A 76 4.47 -3.60 12.08
C THR A 76 3.15 -4.24 11.68
N VAL A 77 2.86 -4.18 10.38
CA VAL A 77 1.67 -4.78 9.77
C VAL A 77 2.11 -5.70 8.63
N GLU A 78 1.53 -6.89 8.55
CA GLU A 78 1.61 -7.74 7.37
C GLU A 78 0.48 -7.36 6.41
N ALA A 79 0.81 -7.20 5.13
CA ALA A 79 -0.12 -6.80 4.09
C ALA A 79 0.18 -7.54 2.78
N ASP A 80 -0.74 -7.46 1.83
CA ASP A 80 -0.52 -7.90 0.46
C ASP A 80 0.38 -6.90 -0.30
N ALA A 81 1.12 -7.39 -1.29
CA ALA A 81 2.00 -6.58 -2.14
C ALA A 81 1.25 -5.46 -2.90
N CYS A 82 -0.06 -5.58 -3.13
CA CYS A 82 -0.88 -4.50 -3.67
C CYS A 82 -0.76 -3.22 -2.84
N LEU A 83 -0.62 -3.34 -1.51
CA LEU A 83 -0.43 -2.18 -0.64
C LEU A 83 0.92 -1.49 -0.92
N LEU A 84 1.98 -2.25 -1.20
CA LEU A 84 3.28 -1.69 -1.61
C LEU A 84 3.16 -0.93 -2.94
N HIS A 85 2.43 -1.49 -3.92
CA HIS A 85 2.16 -0.81 -5.20
C HIS A 85 1.41 0.51 -4.99
N MET A 86 0.37 0.49 -4.13
CA MET A 86 -0.42 1.68 -3.80
C MET A 86 0.42 2.75 -3.09
N ILE A 87 1.29 2.35 -2.15
CA ILE A 87 2.20 3.30 -1.47
C ILE A 87 3.14 3.97 -2.49
N HIS A 88 3.72 3.20 -3.42
CA HIS A 88 4.57 3.77 -4.49
C HIS A 88 3.83 4.78 -5.36
N ALA A 89 2.60 4.46 -5.76
CA ALA A 89 1.77 5.37 -6.56
C ALA A 89 1.47 6.68 -5.80
N ARG A 90 1.19 6.60 -4.48
CA ARG A 90 0.99 7.79 -3.64
C ARG A 90 2.26 8.61 -3.45
N VAL A 91 3.43 7.99 -3.39
CA VAL A 91 4.70 8.73 -3.35
C VAL A 91 4.89 9.55 -4.63
N VAL A 92 4.57 9.00 -5.81
CA VAL A 92 4.60 9.77 -7.07
C VAL A 92 3.61 10.92 -7.03
N ASP A 93 2.37 10.69 -6.60
CA ASP A 93 1.33 11.72 -6.46
C ASP A 93 1.77 12.84 -5.50
N ASN A 94 2.32 12.46 -4.35
CA ASN A 94 2.84 13.41 -3.37
C ASN A 94 3.99 14.25 -3.94
N GLN A 95 4.91 13.63 -4.70
CA GLN A 95 6.00 14.37 -5.37
C GLN A 95 5.45 15.42 -6.33
N VAL A 96 4.50 15.05 -7.18
CA VAL A 96 3.89 15.99 -8.15
C VAL A 96 3.21 17.17 -7.47
N ARG A 97 2.69 16.99 -6.27
CA ARG A 97 2.01 18.05 -5.50
C ARG A 97 2.93 18.86 -4.59
N HIS A 98 4.15 18.41 -4.40
CA HIS A 98 5.07 19.04 -3.45
C HIS A 98 5.98 20.06 -4.12
N ASP A 99 6.05 21.28 -3.57
CA ASP A 99 6.76 22.45 -4.16
C ASP A 99 8.24 22.21 -4.49
N MET A 100 8.87 21.21 -3.88
CA MET A 100 10.27 20.86 -4.16
C MET A 100 10.47 20.08 -5.46
N PHE A 101 9.40 19.55 -6.05
CA PHE A 101 9.46 18.67 -7.21
C PHE A 101 8.80 19.34 -8.43
N PRO A 102 9.08 18.87 -9.64
CA PRO A 102 8.35 19.30 -10.81
C PRO A 102 6.85 19.03 -10.68
N ASP A 103 6.04 19.94 -11.18
CA ASP A 103 4.57 19.94 -11.06
C ASP A 103 3.82 19.03 -12.05
N THR A 104 4.57 18.21 -12.82
CA THR A 104 3.97 17.26 -13.75
C THR A 104 4.49 15.84 -13.52
N VAL A 105 3.62 14.84 -13.71
CA VAL A 105 3.97 13.43 -13.60
C VAL A 105 5.21 13.10 -14.44
N ARG A 106 5.22 13.53 -15.71
CA ARG A 106 6.34 13.28 -16.62
C ARG A 106 7.66 13.84 -16.10
N SER A 107 7.67 15.10 -15.68
CA SER A 107 8.90 15.75 -15.20
C SER A 107 9.37 15.15 -13.90
N CYS A 108 8.45 14.87 -12.97
CA CYS A 108 8.76 14.23 -11.72
C CYS A 108 9.38 12.85 -11.92
N LEU A 109 8.78 11.99 -12.73
CA LEU A 109 9.29 10.65 -13.01
C LEU A 109 10.64 10.69 -13.74
N SER A 110 10.87 11.66 -14.64
CA SER A 110 12.14 11.75 -15.35
C SER A 110 13.32 12.14 -14.46
N TRP A 111 13.06 12.79 -13.33
CA TRP A 111 14.11 13.28 -12.44
C TRP A 111 14.42 12.33 -11.28
N TYR A 112 13.41 11.63 -10.78
CA TYR A 112 13.52 10.92 -9.49
C TYR A 112 13.26 9.42 -9.58
N TRP A 113 12.83 8.93 -10.76
CA TRP A 113 12.51 7.51 -10.95
C TRP A 113 13.38 6.92 -12.06
N THR A 114 13.51 5.61 -12.05
CA THR A 114 14.25 4.91 -13.10
C THR A 114 13.56 5.05 -14.46
N SER A 115 14.27 4.80 -15.55
CA SER A 115 13.73 4.86 -16.92
C SER A 115 12.60 3.86 -17.19
N ALA A 116 12.25 3.02 -16.22
CA ALA A 116 11.16 2.04 -16.34
C ALA A 116 9.81 2.67 -16.69
N TYR A 117 9.53 3.91 -16.27
CA TYR A 117 8.29 4.60 -16.60
C TYR A 117 8.10 4.86 -18.11
N THR A 118 9.15 4.89 -18.90
CA THR A 118 9.10 5.08 -20.36
C THR A 118 8.88 3.80 -21.13
N SER A 119 9.09 2.63 -20.50
CA SER A 119 8.91 1.34 -21.15
C SER A 119 7.45 1.11 -21.52
N THR A 120 7.21 0.71 -22.76
CA THR A 120 5.87 0.36 -23.25
C THR A 120 5.69 -1.16 -23.41
N ALA A 121 6.74 -1.93 -23.23
CA ALA A 121 6.76 -3.35 -23.52
C ALA A 121 5.82 -4.19 -22.62
N TRP A 122 5.38 -3.66 -21.49
CA TRP A 122 4.64 -4.38 -20.46
C TRP A 122 3.17 -4.00 -20.37
N LYS A 123 2.73 -2.96 -21.11
CA LYS A 123 1.36 -2.40 -21.03
C LYS A 123 0.23 -3.40 -21.26
N THR A 124 0.53 -4.56 -21.84
CA THR A 124 -0.44 -5.64 -22.07
C THR A 124 -0.29 -6.79 -21.08
N SER A 125 0.72 -6.78 -20.20
CA SER A 125 0.92 -7.84 -19.21
C SER A 125 -0.12 -7.76 -18.10
N ALA A 126 -0.50 -8.91 -17.55
CA ALA A 126 -1.38 -8.98 -16.39
C ALA A 126 -0.79 -8.23 -15.19
N GLN A 127 0.52 -8.31 -14.98
CA GLN A 127 1.25 -7.60 -13.94
C GLN A 127 1.11 -6.08 -14.08
N TRP A 128 1.29 -5.54 -15.29
CA TRP A 128 1.12 -4.10 -15.52
C TRP A 128 -0.31 -3.65 -15.29
N GLN A 129 -1.31 -4.41 -15.73
CA GLN A 129 -2.72 -4.11 -15.47
C GLN A 129 -3.01 -4.09 -13.97
N HIS A 130 -2.40 -5.00 -13.22
CA HIS A 130 -2.51 -5.05 -11.77
C HIS A 130 -1.94 -3.77 -11.13
N CYS A 131 -0.70 -3.41 -11.47
CA CYS A 131 -0.08 -2.17 -10.98
C CYS A 131 -0.86 -0.91 -11.36
N ARG A 132 -1.49 -0.88 -12.55
CA ARG A 132 -2.34 0.22 -12.96
C ARG A 132 -3.61 0.33 -12.11
N ASN A 133 -4.23 -0.80 -11.78
CA ASN A 133 -5.39 -0.82 -10.90
C ASN A 133 -5.01 -0.38 -9.47
N ASP A 134 -3.88 -0.85 -8.95
CA ASP A 134 -3.38 -0.46 -7.63
C ASP A 134 -3.06 1.04 -7.58
N ALA A 135 -2.43 1.59 -8.63
CA ALA A 135 -2.19 3.02 -8.75
C ALA A 135 -3.50 3.82 -8.76
N LEU A 136 -4.50 3.36 -9.49
CA LEU A 136 -5.82 3.96 -9.52
C LEU A 136 -6.49 3.94 -8.13
N MET A 137 -6.45 2.81 -7.44
CA MET A 137 -6.97 2.68 -6.08
C MET A 137 -6.27 3.61 -5.10
N ALA A 138 -4.94 3.74 -5.21
CA ALA A 138 -4.15 4.67 -4.40
C ALA A 138 -4.60 6.13 -4.59
N LEU A 139 -4.79 6.55 -5.84
CA LEU A 139 -5.22 7.91 -6.20
C LEU A 139 -6.67 8.20 -5.73
N TYR A 140 -7.51 7.16 -5.60
CA TYR A 140 -8.83 7.25 -4.97
C TYR A 140 -8.78 7.30 -3.44
N GLY A 141 -7.59 7.22 -2.82
CA GLY A 141 -7.45 7.30 -1.36
C GLY A 141 -7.67 5.99 -0.61
N PHE A 142 -7.55 4.83 -1.28
CA PHE A 142 -7.64 3.52 -0.61
C PHE A 142 -6.41 3.19 0.25
N VAL A 143 -5.35 3.98 0.16
CA VAL A 143 -4.20 3.92 1.05
C VAL A 143 -3.93 5.28 1.64
N ASP A 144 -3.72 5.31 2.94
CA ASP A 144 -3.35 6.53 3.67
C ASP A 144 -1.82 6.63 3.72
N VAL A 145 -1.27 7.52 2.88
CA VAL A 145 0.15 7.89 2.87
C VAL A 145 0.21 9.39 3.07
N PRO A 146 0.84 9.90 4.14
CA PRO A 146 0.93 11.33 4.39
C PRO A 146 1.51 12.11 3.21
N ASP A 147 0.96 13.27 2.90
CA ASP A 147 1.35 14.09 1.73
C ASP A 147 2.84 14.44 1.69
N GLY A 148 3.49 14.52 2.86
CA GLY A 148 4.93 14.76 2.93
C GLY A 148 5.81 13.54 2.64
N VAL A 149 5.25 12.33 2.44
CA VAL A 149 6.03 11.13 2.07
C VAL A 149 6.31 11.19 0.57
N VAL A 150 7.51 11.64 0.24
CA VAL A 150 7.92 12.02 -1.12
C VAL A 150 9.18 11.30 -1.60
N ALA A 151 9.73 10.37 -0.84
CA ALA A 151 10.86 9.57 -1.28
C ALA A 151 10.65 8.08 -0.99
N ALA A 152 10.99 7.25 -1.95
CA ALA A 152 11.05 5.80 -1.85
C ALA A 152 12.43 5.34 -2.36
N THR A 153 13.15 4.54 -1.56
CA THR A 153 14.51 4.11 -1.90
C THR A 153 14.87 2.80 -1.20
N CYS A 154 15.82 2.07 -1.75
CA CYS A 154 16.45 0.93 -1.07
C CYS A 154 17.58 1.33 -0.11
N ASP A 155 17.87 2.63 0.01
CA ASP A 155 18.93 3.15 0.85
C ASP A 155 18.48 3.46 2.29
N PRO A 156 18.92 2.69 3.29
CA PRO A 156 18.54 2.91 4.68
C PRO A 156 19.10 4.20 5.30
N TYR A 157 20.16 4.77 4.68
CA TYR A 157 20.87 5.97 5.17
C TYR A 157 20.47 7.25 4.42
N PHE A 158 19.38 7.21 3.68
CA PHE A 158 18.93 8.35 2.87
C PHE A 158 18.72 9.62 3.72
N ALA A 159 18.04 9.50 4.87
CA ALA A 159 17.80 10.65 5.75
C ALA A 159 19.09 11.21 6.39
N ASP A 160 20.13 10.38 6.56
CA ASP A 160 21.41 10.83 7.09
C ASP A 160 22.18 11.69 6.07
N ARG A 161 21.94 11.47 4.78
CA ARG A 161 22.58 12.19 3.67
C ARG A 161 21.82 13.39 3.18
N TYR A 162 20.50 13.38 3.34
CA TYR A 162 19.62 14.43 2.84
C TYR A 162 18.83 15.07 3.98
N ALA A 163 19.22 16.27 4.37
CA ALA A 163 18.59 17.00 5.46
C ALA A 163 17.10 17.27 5.19
N GLY A 164 16.30 17.22 6.23
CA GLY A 164 14.85 17.45 6.16
C GLY A 164 14.03 16.20 5.91
N TYR A 165 14.67 15.06 5.59
CA TYR A 165 13.97 13.78 5.48
C TYR A 165 13.97 13.01 6.80
N ARG A 166 12.86 12.33 7.09
CA ARG A 166 12.74 11.38 8.19
C ARG A 166 12.03 10.13 7.72
N LEU A 167 12.41 8.98 8.28
CA LEU A 167 11.77 7.72 7.96
C LEU A 167 10.28 7.78 8.37
N TRP A 168 9.39 7.48 7.42
CA TRP A 168 7.98 7.25 7.69
C TRP A 168 7.70 5.75 7.88
N ALA A 169 8.16 4.92 6.95
CA ALA A 169 8.01 3.48 7.01
C ALA A 169 9.10 2.75 6.24
N LYS A 170 9.32 1.49 6.56
CA LYS A 170 10.08 0.54 5.74
C LYS A 170 9.17 -0.62 5.37
N VAL A 171 9.24 -1.07 4.14
CA VAL A 171 8.50 -2.23 3.64
C VAL A 171 9.48 -3.31 3.23
N ARG A 172 9.43 -4.43 3.92
CA ARG A 172 10.22 -5.62 3.62
C ARG A 172 9.37 -6.61 2.84
N TRP A 173 9.96 -7.23 1.83
CA TRP A 173 9.37 -8.34 1.11
C TRP A 173 10.34 -9.52 1.06
N ASP A 174 9.78 -10.71 0.90
CA ASP A 174 10.51 -11.93 0.65
C ASP A 174 9.65 -12.83 -0.24
N THR A 175 10.09 -13.03 -1.48
CA THR A 175 9.40 -13.89 -2.45
C THR A 175 9.94 -15.33 -2.44
N GLY A 176 10.87 -15.63 -1.52
CA GLY A 176 11.60 -16.90 -1.50
C GLY A 176 12.78 -16.96 -2.47
N TRP A 177 12.82 -16.12 -3.52
CA TRP A 177 13.90 -16.02 -4.50
C TRP A 177 14.64 -14.68 -4.40
N VAL A 178 13.89 -13.62 -4.13
CA VAL A 178 14.40 -12.27 -3.97
C VAL A 178 13.78 -11.67 -2.71
N ASN A 179 14.60 -11.03 -1.90
CA ASN A 179 14.15 -10.26 -0.75
C ASN A 179 14.74 -8.87 -0.78
N GLY A 180 14.10 -7.95 -0.10
CA GLY A 180 14.59 -6.58 -0.02
C GLY A 180 13.77 -5.73 0.93
N THR A 181 14.15 -4.45 0.99
CA THR A 181 13.45 -3.46 1.78
C THR A 181 13.45 -2.14 1.04
N PHE A 182 12.27 -1.54 0.91
CA PHE A 182 12.09 -0.15 0.57
C PHE A 182 11.95 0.68 1.83
N TYR A 183 12.53 1.88 1.80
CA TYR A 183 12.43 2.90 2.85
C TYR A 183 11.68 4.09 2.27
N TYR A 184 10.67 4.54 3.00
CA TYR A 184 9.83 5.67 2.62
C TYR A 184 10.10 6.83 3.56
N TYR A 185 10.45 7.97 3.00
CA TYR A 185 10.83 9.13 3.76
C TYR A 185 9.88 10.29 3.54
N GLN A 186 9.53 10.92 4.66
CA GLN A 186 8.76 12.15 4.69
C GLN A 186 9.72 13.34 4.71
N TYR A 187 9.43 14.36 3.91
CA TYR A 187 10.12 15.64 3.93
C TYR A 187 9.29 16.67 4.70
N GLY A 188 9.97 17.51 5.52
CA GLY A 188 9.29 18.53 6.32
C GLY A 188 8.50 17.95 7.49
N GLY A 189 8.03 18.87 8.33
CA GLY A 189 7.28 18.55 9.55
C GLY A 189 8.22 18.35 10.74
N ASN A 190 8.31 19.39 11.56
CA ASN A 190 8.74 19.32 12.96
C ASN A 190 7.68 18.62 13.80
#